data_36a99ac8e25baca1d4b43de4baca53d1
#
_entry.id   36a99ac8e25baca1d4b43de4baca53d1
#
_cell.length_a   1.000
_cell.length_b   1.000
_cell.length_c   1.000
_cell.angle_alpha   90.00
_cell.angle_beta   90.00
_cell.angle_gamma   90.00
#
_symmetry.space_group_name_H-M   'P 1'
#
loop_
_entity.id
_entity.type
_entity.pdbx_description
1 polymer ?
#
loop_
_entity_poly.entity_id
_entity_poly.type
_entity_poly.pdbx_seq_one_letter_code
_entity_poly.pdbx_strand_id
1 'polypeptide(L)'
;MLNEKVAALCNEQINKEFYSAYLYLDIANYYADQGLDGFANWYTIQAQEERDHAMLFLQYLQNNGEKVTLEAIPKPDKAFPDHRSALAVGYEHEQYVTSLINNIYAAAHDAKDYRTMQFLDWFVK
;
A
#
# COMPACT_ATOMS: atom_id res chain seq x y z
N MET A 1 -8.28 8.58 21.03
CA MET A 1 -8.77 8.02 19.76
C MET A 1 -8.51 9.01 18.63
N LEU A 2 -8.44 8.53 17.42
CA LEU A 2 -8.17 9.37 16.26
C LEU A 2 -9.45 10.07 15.78
N ASN A 3 -9.27 11.13 14.99
CA ASN A 3 -10.38 11.73 14.23
C ASN A 3 -11.03 10.64 13.36
N GLU A 4 -12.35 10.65 13.23
CA GLU A 4 -13.09 9.61 12.50
C GLU A 4 -12.65 9.48 11.06
N LYS A 5 -12.44 10.62 10.36
CA LYS A 5 -12.01 10.60 8.97
C LYS A 5 -10.60 10.03 8.84
N VAL A 6 -9.69 10.41 9.72
CA VAL A 6 -8.33 9.91 9.73
C VAL A 6 -8.31 8.41 9.99
N ALA A 7 -9.07 7.94 10.98
CA ALA A 7 -9.16 6.52 11.30
C ALA A 7 -9.71 5.72 10.11
N ALA A 8 -10.75 6.22 9.44
CA ALA A 8 -11.34 5.56 8.29
C ALA A 8 -10.35 5.45 7.13
N LEU A 9 -9.60 6.52 6.85
CA LEU A 9 -8.59 6.52 5.78
C LEU A 9 -7.45 5.56 6.10
N CYS A 10 -6.99 5.51 7.34
CA CYS A 10 -5.95 4.57 7.76
C CYS A 10 -6.44 3.13 7.64
N ASN A 11 -7.71 2.86 7.97
CA ASN A 11 -8.28 1.53 7.82
C ASN A 11 -8.35 1.11 6.34
N GLU A 12 -8.78 2.02 5.46
CA GLU A 12 -8.78 1.76 4.03
C GLU A 12 -7.36 1.50 3.51
N GLN A 13 -6.38 2.19 4.07
CA GLN A 13 -5.00 2.05 3.62
C GLN A 13 -4.45 0.65 3.90
N ILE A 14 -4.90 -0.01 4.95
CA ILE A 14 -4.53 -1.42 5.21
C ILE A 14 -4.84 -2.26 3.96
N ASN A 15 -6.05 -2.12 3.45
CA ASN A 15 -6.49 -2.87 2.27
C ASN A 15 -5.73 -2.46 1.01
N LYS A 16 -5.46 -1.16 0.86
CA LYS A 16 -4.69 -0.66 -0.29
C LYS A 16 -3.28 -1.21 -0.30
N GLU A 17 -2.64 -1.29 0.87
CA GLU A 17 -1.29 -1.86 0.98
C GLU A 17 -1.29 -3.37 0.73
N PHE A 18 -2.29 -4.11 1.23
CA PHE A 18 -2.40 -5.53 0.92
C PHE A 18 -2.69 -5.76 -0.57
N TYR A 19 -3.51 -4.92 -1.19
CA TYR A 19 -3.72 -5.01 -2.63
C TYR A 19 -2.41 -4.74 -3.38
N SER A 20 -1.64 -3.75 -2.96
CA SER A 20 -0.33 -3.45 -3.54
C SER A 20 0.58 -4.68 -3.48
N ALA A 21 0.61 -5.35 -2.33
CA ALA A 21 1.39 -6.58 -2.18
C ALA A 21 0.93 -7.64 -3.17
N TYR A 22 -0.36 -7.80 -3.32
CA TYR A 22 -0.94 -8.81 -4.22
C TYR A 22 -0.65 -8.48 -5.69
N LEU A 23 -0.78 -7.20 -6.06
CA LEU A 23 -0.45 -6.75 -7.42
C LEU A 23 1.02 -6.97 -7.74
N TYR A 24 1.92 -6.65 -6.80
CA TYR A 24 3.35 -6.85 -7.01
C TYR A 24 3.73 -8.32 -7.09
N LEU A 25 3.00 -9.16 -6.35
CA LEU A 25 3.17 -10.61 -6.47
C LEU A 25 2.75 -11.09 -7.86
N ASP A 26 1.67 -10.53 -8.41
CA ASP A 26 1.22 -10.84 -9.76
C ASP A 26 2.26 -10.42 -10.81
N ILE A 27 2.87 -9.25 -10.64
CA ILE A 27 3.96 -8.78 -11.50
C ILE A 27 5.17 -9.73 -11.37
N ALA A 28 5.53 -10.11 -10.15
CA ALA A 28 6.62 -11.05 -9.91
C ALA A 28 6.38 -12.39 -10.61
N ASN A 29 5.14 -12.89 -10.52
CA ASN A 29 4.75 -14.13 -11.16
C ASN A 29 4.87 -14.04 -12.69
N TYR A 30 4.47 -12.91 -13.26
CA TYR A 30 4.62 -12.67 -14.71
C TYR A 30 6.10 -12.76 -15.10
N TYR A 31 6.99 -12.10 -14.37
CA TYR A 31 8.42 -12.13 -14.69
C TYR A 31 9.03 -13.51 -14.50
N ALA A 32 8.58 -14.26 -13.49
CA ALA A 32 9.04 -15.64 -13.30
C ALA A 32 8.66 -16.51 -14.49
N ASP A 33 7.44 -16.35 -15.02
CA ASP A 33 6.99 -17.07 -16.20
C ASP A 33 7.81 -16.72 -17.44
N GLN A 34 8.34 -15.51 -17.50
CA GLN A 34 9.18 -15.04 -18.61
C GLN A 34 10.66 -15.41 -18.43
N GLY A 35 11.01 -16.08 -17.33
CA GLY A 35 12.39 -16.44 -17.04
C GLY A 35 13.26 -15.28 -16.60
N LEU A 36 12.66 -14.16 -16.17
CA LEU A 36 13.37 -12.97 -15.73
C LEU A 36 13.46 -12.95 -14.21
N ASP A 37 14.34 -13.79 -13.66
CA ASP A 37 14.42 -14.07 -12.24
C ASP A 37 14.80 -12.83 -11.40
N GLY A 38 15.61 -11.95 -11.94
CA GLY A 38 16.01 -10.71 -11.25
C GLY A 38 14.82 -9.79 -10.99
N PHE A 39 13.99 -9.56 -12.01
CA PHE A 39 12.77 -8.77 -11.88
C PHE A 39 11.75 -9.47 -10.99
N ALA A 40 11.62 -10.79 -11.13
CA ALA A 40 10.70 -11.57 -10.30
C ALA A 40 11.08 -11.44 -8.82
N ASN A 41 12.36 -11.55 -8.50
CA ASN A 41 12.86 -11.43 -7.13
C ASN A 41 12.62 -10.01 -6.58
N TRP A 42 12.87 -8.99 -7.41
CA TRP A 42 12.70 -7.60 -6.99
C TRP A 42 11.24 -7.33 -6.60
N TYR A 43 10.28 -7.78 -7.42
CA TYR A 43 8.86 -7.57 -7.13
C TYR A 43 8.36 -8.46 -5.99
N THR A 44 8.94 -9.63 -5.78
CA THR A 44 8.63 -10.47 -4.61
C THR A 44 9.01 -9.72 -3.32
N ILE A 45 10.16 -9.06 -3.32
CA ILE A 45 10.60 -8.25 -2.17
C ILE A 45 9.67 -7.04 -1.99
N GLN A 46 9.30 -6.37 -3.08
CA GLN A 46 8.36 -5.25 -3.03
C GLN A 46 7.00 -5.68 -2.47
N ALA A 47 6.52 -6.86 -2.86
CA ALA A 47 5.28 -7.41 -2.32
C ALA A 47 5.37 -7.60 -0.80
N GLN A 48 6.50 -8.11 -0.32
CA GLN A 48 6.70 -8.28 1.12
C GLN A 48 6.74 -6.93 1.85
N GLU A 49 7.38 -5.93 1.26
CA GLU A 49 7.44 -4.59 1.86
C GLU A 49 6.04 -3.97 1.98
N GLU A 50 5.19 -4.13 0.97
CA GLU A 50 3.83 -3.60 1.00
C GLU A 50 2.98 -4.31 2.06
N ARG A 51 3.17 -5.62 2.23
CA ARG A 51 2.54 -6.35 3.32
C ARG A 51 2.95 -5.77 4.67
N ASP A 52 4.23 -5.48 4.84
CA ASP A 52 4.76 -4.89 6.08
C ASP A 52 4.15 -3.51 6.33
N HIS A 53 3.96 -2.70 5.27
CA HIS A 53 3.27 -1.41 5.37
C HIS A 53 1.83 -1.58 5.87
N ALA A 54 1.11 -2.56 5.34
CA ALA A 54 -0.26 -2.86 5.79
C ALA A 54 -0.27 -3.16 7.29
N MET A 55 0.70 -3.94 7.75
CA MET A 55 0.79 -4.30 9.17
C MET A 55 1.11 -3.08 10.04
N LEU A 56 1.89 -2.12 9.54
CA LEU A 56 2.15 -0.87 10.26
C LEU A 56 0.87 -0.07 10.48
N PHE A 57 0.03 0.07 9.45
CA PHE A 57 -1.25 0.77 9.58
C PHE A 57 -2.20 0.04 10.53
N LEU A 58 -2.26 -1.27 10.41
CA LEU A 58 -3.11 -2.09 11.28
C LEU A 58 -2.71 -1.90 12.75
N GLN A 59 -1.42 -2.02 13.03
CA GLN A 59 -0.90 -1.89 14.39
C GLN A 59 -1.08 -0.46 14.93
N TYR A 60 -0.91 0.54 14.07
CA TYR A 60 -1.13 1.93 14.46
C TYR A 60 -2.57 2.15 14.93
N LEU A 61 -3.55 1.63 14.19
CA LEU A 61 -4.95 1.75 14.58
C LEU A 61 -5.22 1.03 15.89
N GLN A 62 -4.70 -0.19 16.05
CA GLN A 62 -4.86 -0.94 17.31
C GLN A 62 -4.25 -0.20 18.48
N ASN A 63 -3.07 0.38 18.30
CA ASN A 63 -2.38 1.13 19.36
C ASN A 63 -3.13 2.40 19.77
N ASN A 64 -3.98 2.91 18.90
CA ASN A 64 -4.79 4.11 19.18
C ASN A 64 -6.22 3.78 19.55
N GLY A 65 -6.50 2.52 19.88
CA GLY A 65 -7.83 2.10 20.36
C GLY A 65 -8.89 2.06 19.27
N GLU A 66 -8.49 2.08 18.01
CA GLU A 66 -9.41 2.03 16.89
C GLU A 66 -9.73 0.58 16.50
N LYS A 67 -10.96 0.33 16.08
CA LYS A 67 -11.36 -0.97 15.58
C LYS A 67 -10.91 -1.11 14.13
N VAL A 68 -10.23 -2.22 13.81
CA VAL A 68 -9.81 -2.52 12.45
C VAL A 68 -10.85 -3.40 11.78
N THR A 69 -11.23 -3.05 10.56
CA THR A 69 -12.08 -3.88 9.71
C THR A 69 -11.31 -4.25 8.46
N LEU A 70 -11.12 -5.54 8.23
CA LEU A 70 -10.43 -6.04 7.05
C LEU A 70 -11.46 -6.30 5.95
N GLU A 71 -11.28 -5.61 4.83
CA GLU A 71 -12.16 -5.73 3.69
C GLU A 71 -11.59 -6.70 2.65
N ALA A 72 -12.39 -7.06 1.66
CA ALA A 72 -11.94 -7.92 0.57
C ALA A 72 -10.80 -7.27 -0.21
N ILE A 73 -9.82 -8.08 -0.60
CA ILE A 73 -8.73 -7.62 -1.46
C ILE A 73 -9.08 -8.05 -2.88
N PRO A 74 -9.24 -7.08 -3.81
CA PRO A 74 -9.61 -7.41 -5.19
C PRO A 74 -8.55 -8.25 -5.88
N LYS A 75 -8.99 -9.05 -6.82
CA LYS A 75 -8.08 -9.77 -7.72
C LYS A 75 -7.34 -8.74 -8.59
N PRO A 76 -6.02 -8.86 -8.76
CA PRO A 76 -5.31 -8.02 -9.72
C PRO A 76 -5.84 -8.30 -11.12
N ASP A 77 -6.20 -7.24 -11.85
CA ASP A 77 -6.87 -7.34 -13.15
C ASP A 77 -6.05 -6.72 -14.29
N LYS A 78 -4.79 -6.43 -14.05
CA LYS A 78 -3.91 -5.83 -15.05
C LYS A 78 -3.37 -6.89 -16.00
N ALA A 79 -3.35 -6.56 -17.29
CA ALA A 79 -2.70 -7.41 -18.29
C ALA A 79 -1.26 -6.95 -18.48
N PHE A 80 -0.37 -7.90 -18.72
CA PHE A 80 1.04 -7.63 -18.97
C PHE A 80 1.41 -8.15 -20.36
N PRO A 81 1.09 -7.38 -21.43
CA PRO A 81 1.39 -7.83 -22.79
C PRO A 81 2.87 -7.91 -23.12
N ASP A 82 3.69 -7.16 -22.38
CA ASP A 82 5.15 -7.21 -22.53
C ASP A 82 5.84 -6.83 -21.22
N HIS A 83 7.18 -6.95 -21.20
CA HIS A 83 7.96 -6.73 -19.97
C HIS A 83 7.86 -5.27 -19.49
N ARG A 84 7.82 -4.33 -20.43
CA ARG A 84 7.73 -2.91 -20.12
C ARG A 84 6.39 -2.54 -19.49
N SER A 85 5.31 -3.16 -19.97
CA SER A 85 3.96 -2.93 -19.42
C SER A 85 3.87 -3.27 -17.95
N ALA A 86 4.50 -4.37 -17.54
CA ALA A 86 4.51 -4.77 -16.14
C ALA A 86 5.23 -3.74 -15.26
N LEU A 87 6.37 -3.21 -15.73
CA LEU A 87 7.08 -2.15 -15.02
C LEU A 87 6.25 -0.87 -14.93
N ALA A 88 5.56 -0.53 -16.02
CA ALA A 88 4.69 0.66 -16.06
C ALA A 88 3.55 0.54 -15.05
N VAL A 89 2.92 -0.63 -14.96
CA VAL A 89 1.86 -0.86 -13.97
C VAL A 89 2.38 -0.67 -12.56
N GLY A 90 3.56 -1.23 -12.25
CA GLY A 90 4.18 -1.08 -10.93
C GLY A 90 4.48 0.38 -10.61
N TYR A 91 5.04 1.11 -11.56
CA TYR A 91 5.38 2.53 -11.38
C TYR A 91 4.14 3.39 -11.14
N GLU A 92 3.10 3.21 -11.96
CA GLU A 92 1.85 3.94 -11.81
C GLU A 92 1.19 3.63 -10.46
N HIS A 93 1.25 2.38 -10.03
CA HIS A 93 0.67 1.99 -8.77
C HIS A 93 1.41 2.62 -7.58
N GLU A 94 2.74 2.72 -7.63
CA GLU A 94 3.52 3.43 -6.62
C GLU A 94 3.10 4.88 -6.49
N GLN A 95 2.88 5.57 -7.62
CA GLN A 95 2.41 6.95 -7.61
C GLN A 95 1.02 7.07 -7.02
N TYR A 96 0.14 6.12 -7.32
CA TYR A 96 -1.20 6.09 -6.76
C TYR A 96 -1.16 5.93 -5.22
N VAL A 97 -0.36 5.00 -4.73
CA VAL A 97 -0.21 4.78 -3.28
C VAL A 97 0.35 6.03 -2.60
N THR A 98 1.34 6.67 -3.20
CA THR A 98 1.90 7.93 -2.69
C THR A 98 0.80 8.98 -2.55
N SER A 99 -0.09 9.09 -3.55
CA SER A 99 -1.20 10.05 -3.49
C SER A 99 -2.17 9.72 -2.35
N LEU A 100 -2.41 8.44 -2.08
CA LEU A 100 -3.27 8.02 -0.97
C LEU A 100 -2.66 8.39 0.38
N ILE A 101 -1.36 8.17 0.56
CA ILE A 101 -0.64 8.54 1.78
C ILE A 101 -0.71 10.06 1.99
N ASN A 102 -0.44 10.83 0.94
CA ASN A 102 -0.52 12.29 1.01
C ASN A 102 -1.92 12.76 1.39
N ASN A 103 -2.95 12.06 0.93
CA ASN A 103 -4.33 12.38 1.24
C ASN A 103 -4.62 12.16 2.73
N ILE A 104 -4.10 11.07 3.30
CA ILE A 104 -4.24 10.82 4.74
C ILE A 104 -3.49 11.90 5.53
N TYR A 105 -2.29 12.27 5.07
CA TYR A 105 -1.51 13.32 5.72
C TYR A 105 -2.29 14.64 5.74
N ALA A 106 -2.91 15.01 4.63
CA ALA A 106 -3.70 16.23 4.54
C ALA A 106 -4.89 16.19 5.52
N ALA A 107 -5.58 15.06 5.60
CA ALA A 107 -6.69 14.89 6.54
C ALA A 107 -6.22 15.01 7.99
N ALA A 108 -5.08 14.42 8.32
CA ALA A 108 -4.49 14.51 9.65
C ALA A 108 -4.11 15.96 9.98
N HIS A 109 -3.53 16.67 9.02
CA HIS A 109 -3.16 18.08 9.17
C HIS A 109 -4.40 18.93 9.46
N ASP A 110 -5.48 18.73 8.68
CA ASP A 110 -6.72 19.47 8.85
C ASP A 110 -7.37 19.22 10.22
N ALA A 111 -7.23 18.00 10.73
CA ALA A 111 -7.74 17.62 12.04
C ALA A 111 -6.78 17.97 13.19
N LYS A 112 -5.61 18.53 12.87
CA LYS A 112 -4.53 18.80 13.84
C LYS A 112 -4.11 17.54 14.58
N ASP A 113 -4.13 16.41 13.86
CA ASP A 113 -3.72 15.12 14.40
C ASP A 113 -2.22 14.95 14.17
N TYR A 114 -1.44 15.56 15.06
CA TYR A 114 0.02 15.57 14.93
C TYR A 114 0.63 14.19 15.10
N ARG A 115 -0.01 13.32 15.88
CA ARG A 115 0.44 11.94 16.06
C ARG A 115 0.40 11.18 14.73
N THR A 116 -0.72 11.29 14.01
CA THR A 116 -0.86 10.63 12.71
C THR A 116 0.10 11.23 11.69
N MET A 117 0.28 12.54 11.69
CA MET A 117 1.27 13.19 10.82
C MET A 117 2.66 12.60 11.08
N GLN A 118 3.05 12.45 12.34
CA GLN A 118 4.35 11.89 12.71
C GLN A 118 4.47 10.43 12.26
N PHE A 119 3.42 9.65 12.44
CA PHE A 119 3.38 8.26 11.98
C PHE A 119 3.59 8.18 10.47
N LEU A 120 2.93 9.07 9.72
CA LEU A 120 2.99 9.07 8.26
C LEU A 120 4.32 9.58 7.71
N ASP A 121 5.10 10.32 8.48
CA ASP A 121 6.39 10.87 8.03
C ASP A 121 7.31 9.79 7.48
N TRP A 122 7.25 8.59 8.04
CA TRP A 122 8.05 7.47 7.56
C TRP A 122 7.67 7.08 6.12
N PHE A 123 6.40 7.25 5.75
CA PHE A 123 5.89 6.91 4.40
C PHE A 123 6.07 8.05 3.40
N VAL A 124 6.19 9.29 3.86
CA VAL A 124 6.33 10.47 3.02
C VAL A 124 7.82 10.79 2.87
N LYS A 125 8.37 10.41 1.71
CA LYS A 125 9.79 10.63 1.45
C LYS A 125 10.00 11.44 0.19
#